data_d661c6fdedc6c4f663f50e5e27900d52
#
_entry.id   d661c6fdedc6c4f663f50e5e27900d52
#
_cell.length_a   1.000
_cell.length_b   1.000
_cell.length_c   1.000
_cell.angle_alpha   90.00
_cell.angle_beta   90.00
_cell.angle_gamma   90.00
#
_symmetry.space_group_name_H-M   'P 1'
#
loop_
_entity.id
_entity.type
_entity.pdbx_description
1 polymer ?
#
loop_
_entity_poly.entity_id
_entity_poly.type
_entity_poly.pdbx_seq_one_letter_code
_entity_poly.pdbx_strand_id
1 'polypeptide(L)'
;MKKKEPELLFPKQPKRRKRMKHKKSILQEKNGICFLCDLLEGDTRQQYGLHKHHVFFGAANRKLSEEDGLYVYLCVRHHETGPDAVHVNKGTRTMLQIYAQETYEKTHTREEFIKRYGRSYIQ
;
A
#
# COMPACT_ATOMS: atom_id res chain seq x y z
N MET A 1 10.19 -32.36 47.69
CA MET A 1 9.73 -31.07 47.31
C MET A 1 10.02 -30.74 45.86
N LYS A 2 9.00 -30.33 45.19
CA LYS A 2 9.18 -30.07 43.78
C LYS A 2 9.61 -28.69 43.49
N LYS A 3 10.64 -28.59 42.71
CA LYS A 3 11.06 -27.29 42.21
C LYS A 3 10.27 -26.93 41.00
N LYS A 4 9.90 -25.69 40.95
CA LYS A 4 9.29 -25.18 39.73
C LYS A 4 10.39 -24.85 38.77
N GLU A 5 10.77 -25.81 38.01
CA GLU A 5 11.93 -25.59 37.29
C GLU A 5 11.85 -24.74 36.11
N PRO A 6 11.22 -25.11 35.06
CA PRO A 6 11.35 -24.43 33.77
C PRO A 6 10.98 -23.00 33.80
N GLU A 7 10.01 -22.63 34.62
CA GLU A 7 9.56 -21.25 34.66
C GLU A 7 10.57 -20.30 35.23
N LEU A 8 11.47 -20.80 36.06
CA LEU A 8 12.50 -19.97 36.65
C LEU A 8 13.70 -19.87 35.76
N LEU A 9 14.01 -20.94 35.05
CA LEU A 9 15.19 -20.99 34.22
C LEU A 9 14.96 -20.49 32.81
N PHE A 10 13.74 -20.60 32.35
CA PHE A 10 13.39 -20.23 31.00
C PHE A 10 12.22 -19.25 31.04
N PRO A 11 12.52 -17.95 30.96
CA PRO A 11 11.45 -16.96 30.95
C PRO A 11 10.50 -17.23 29.80
N LYS A 12 9.22 -17.04 30.05
CA LYS A 12 8.22 -17.22 29.01
C LYS A 12 8.55 -16.33 27.85
N GLN A 13 8.58 -16.92 26.68
CA GLN A 13 8.73 -16.14 25.48
C GLN A 13 7.51 -15.21 25.33
N PRO A 14 7.76 -13.97 24.93
CA PRO A 14 6.64 -13.06 24.70
C PRO A 14 5.70 -13.68 23.67
N LYS A 15 4.40 -13.57 23.93
CA LYS A 15 3.42 -14.01 22.96
C LYS A 15 3.69 -13.35 21.65
N ARG A 16 3.79 -14.13 20.58
CA ARG A 16 3.90 -13.57 19.25
C ARG A 16 2.75 -12.62 19.04
N ARG A 17 3.07 -11.39 18.66
CA ARG A 17 2.05 -10.46 18.22
C ARG A 17 1.32 -11.10 17.06
N LYS A 18 0.01 -11.15 17.16
CA LYS A 18 -0.79 -11.60 16.02
C LYS A 18 -0.43 -10.72 14.84
N ARG A 19 -0.05 -11.34 13.73
CA ARG A 19 0.15 -10.60 12.49
C ARG A 19 -1.14 -9.84 12.20
N MET A 20 -1.04 -8.52 12.11
CA MET A 20 -2.16 -7.72 11.64
C MET A 20 -2.44 -8.15 10.20
N LYS A 21 -3.69 -8.53 9.97
CA LYS A 21 -4.12 -8.76 8.59
C LYS A 21 -4.15 -7.42 7.90
N HIS A 22 -3.25 -7.23 6.96
CA HIS A 22 -3.28 -6.04 6.13
C HIS A 22 -4.46 -6.13 5.18
N LYS A 23 -5.13 -5.00 4.98
CA LYS A 23 -6.23 -4.94 4.05
C LYS A 23 -5.72 -5.17 2.63
N LYS A 24 -6.47 -5.90 1.83
CA LYS A 24 -6.16 -6.05 0.42
C LYS A 24 -6.33 -4.70 -0.27
N SER A 25 -5.57 -4.49 -1.34
CA SER A 25 -5.72 -3.28 -2.14
C SER A 25 -7.15 -3.16 -2.67
N ILE A 26 -7.72 -1.96 -2.54
CA ILE A 26 -9.01 -1.66 -3.16
C ILE A 26 -8.83 -1.11 -4.58
N LEU A 27 -7.59 -0.90 -5.00
CA LEU A 27 -7.26 -0.35 -6.31
C LEU A 27 -6.93 -1.44 -7.33
N GLN A 28 -6.43 -2.58 -6.86
CA GLN A 28 -5.90 -3.62 -7.73
C GLN A 28 -5.95 -4.98 -7.05
N GLU A 29 -6.28 -6.03 -7.81
CA GLU A 29 -6.13 -7.39 -7.32
C GLU A 29 -4.66 -7.81 -7.38
N LYS A 30 -4.23 -8.61 -6.42
CA LYS A 30 -2.86 -9.13 -6.38
C LYS A 30 -2.74 -10.31 -7.34
N ASN A 31 -2.54 -10.02 -8.61
CA ASN A 31 -2.50 -11.01 -9.69
C ASN A 31 -1.16 -11.06 -10.44
N GLY A 32 -0.15 -10.35 -9.94
CA GLY A 32 1.17 -10.33 -10.57
C GLY A 32 1.28 -9.39 -11.76
N ILE A 33 0.30 -8.53 -11.98
CA ILE A 33 0.30 -7.58 -13.09
C ILE A 33 0.70 -6.21 -12.56
N CYS A 34 1.64 -5.54 -13.23
CA CYS A 34 1.99 -4.17 -12.90
C CYS A 34 0.82 -3.26 -13.25
N PHE A 35 0.36 -2.47 -12.28
CA PHE A 35 -0.80 -1.60 -12.48
C PHE A 35 -0.60 -0.62 -13.62
N LEU A 36 0.59 -0.02 -13.72
CA LEU A 36 0.86 0.97 -14.77
C LEU A 36 1.21 0.35 -16.12
N CYS A 37 1.81 -0.84 -16.15
CA CYS A 37 1.96 -1.55 -17.42
C CYS A 37 0.61 -1.81 -18.05
N ASP A 38 -0.35 -2.25 -17.24
CA ASP A 38 -1.71 -2.49 -17.71
C ASP A 38 -2.37 -1.19 -18.14
N LEU A 39 -2.35 -0.18 -17.28
CA LEU A 39 -3.06 1.08 -17.52
C LEU A 39 -2.50 1.86 -18.70
N LEU A 40 -1.18 2.01 -18.77
CA LEU A 40 -0.53 2.86 -19.75
C LEU A 40 -0.20 2.15 -21.07
N GLU A 41 0.06 0.85 -21.01
CA GLU A 41 0.55 0.12 -22.17
C GLU A 41 -0.34 -1.05 -22.57
N GLY A 42 -1.40 -1.32 -21.79
CA GLY A 42 -2.26 -2.48 -22.05
C GLY A 42 -1.54 -3.80 -21.83
N ASP A 43 -0.44 -3.79 -21.07
CA ASP A 43 0.40 -4.96 -20.84
C ASP A 43 -0.06 -5.68 -19.56
N THR A 44 -0.74 -6.81 -19.74
CA THR A 44 -1.28 -7.61 -18.65
C THR A 44 -0.45 -8.83 -18.34
N ARG A 45 0.81 -8.87 -18.79
CA ARG A 45 1.69 -10.00 -18.50
C ARG A 45 2.03 -10.02 -17.02
N GLN A 46 2.10 -11.23 -16.46
CA GLN A 46 2.53 -11.41 -15.10
C GLN A 46 4.03 -11.15 -14.99
N GLN A 47 4.43 -10.47 -13.93
CA GLN A 47 5.82 -10.12 -13.67
C GLN A 47 6.18 -10.52 -12.26
N TYR A 48 7.42 -10.94 -12.07
CA TYR A 48 7.94 -11.24 -10.75
C TYR A 48 8.57 -10.00 -10.12
N GLY A 49 8.60 -9.96 -8.80
CA GLY A 49 9.30 -8.89 -8.09
C GLY A 49 8.63 -7.54 -8.16
N LEU A 50 7.31 -7.51 -8.28
CA LEU A 50 6.60 -6.23 -8.25
C LEU A 50 6.74 -5.60 -6.88
N HIS A 51 6.88 -4.26 -6.88
CA HIS A 51 6.98 -3.47 -5.66
C HIS A 51 5.59 -3.01 -5.22
N LYS A 52 5.31 -3.12 -3.93
CA LYS A 52 4.11 -2.52 -3.37
C LYS A 52 4.35 -1.02 -3.22
N HIS A 53 3.57 -0.22 -3.92
CA HIS A 53 3.66 1.23 -3.88
C HIS A 53 2.45 1.82 -3.17
N HIS A 54 2.69 2.47 -2.04
CA HIS A 54 1.65 3.19 -1.32
C HIS A 54 1.38 4.51 -2.03
N VAL A 55 0.14 4.73 -2.44
CA VAL A 55 -0.19 5.87 -3.29
C VAL A 55 0.02 7.19 -2.57
N PHE A 56 -0.33 7.27 -1.29
CA PHE A 56 -0.08 8.45 -0.49
C PHE A 56 1.15 8.19 0.37
N PHE A 57 2.18 9.02 0.18
CA PHE A 57 3.47 8.80 0.83
C PHE A 57 3.76 9.83 1.91
N GLY A 58 4.91 9.67 2.56
CA GLY A 58 5.19 10.28 3.84
C GLY A 58 4.87 9.26 4.92
N ALA A 59 5.58 9.32 6.05
CA ALA A 59 5.50 8.27 7.06
C ALA A 59 4.08 7.99 7.54
N ALA A 60 3.31 9.03 7.84
CA ALA A 60 1.94 8.88 8.32
C ALA A 60 1.00 8.38 7.22
N ASN A 61 1.09 8.97 6.03
CA ASN A 61 0.18 8.62 4.93
C ASN A 61 0.46 7.23 4.36
N ARG A 62 1.70 6.78 4.42
CA ARG A 62 2.06 5.43 4.01
C ARG A 62 1.36 4.39 4.87
N LYS A 63 1.34 4.61 6.19
CA LYS A 63 0.66 3.73 7.11
C LYS A 63 -0.85 3.74 6.85
N LEU A 64 -1.43 4.91 6.63
CA LEU A 64 -2.85 5.04 6.34
C LEU A 64 -3.20 4.39 5.01
N SER A 65 -2.35 4.53 4.00
CA SER A 65 -2.55 3.87 2.69
C SER A 65 -2.55 2.36 2.84
N GLU A 66 -1.68 1.81 3.69
CA GLU A 66 -1.65 0.38 3.96
C GLU A 66 -2.95 -0.06 4.64
N GLU A 67 -3.42 0.70 5.61
CA GLU A 67 -4.65 0.40 6.34
C GLU A 67 -5.89 0.47 5.47
N ASP A 68 -5.91 1.40 4.52
CA ASP A 68 -7.07 1.62 3.66
C ASP A 68 -7.03 0.86 2.35
N GLY A 69 -5.94 0.16 2.07
CA GLY A 69 -5.79 -0.57 0.82
C GLY A 69 -5.52 0.33 -0.37
N LEU A 70 -4.92 1.50 -0.14
CA LEU A 70 -4.61 2.46 -1.21
C LEU A 70 -3.16 2.26 -1.66
N TYR A 71 -2.90 1.12 -2.26
CA TYR A 71 -1.59 0.77 -2.80
C TYR A 71 -1.76 -0.08 -4.05
N VAL A 72 -0.74 -0.03 -4.91
CA VAL A 72 -0.71 -0.81 -6.14
C VAL A 72 0.63 -1.54 -6.25
N TYR A 73 0.69 -2.53 -7.14
CA TYR A 73 1.93 -3.26 -7.41
C TYR A 73 2.50 -2.77 -8.73
N LEU A 74 3.77 -2.38 -8.70
CA LEU A 74 4.45 -1.78 -9.85
C LEU A 74 5.77 -2.48 -10.15
N CYS A 75 6.11 -2.60 -11.42
CA CYS A 75 7.43 -3.04 -11.83
C CYS A 75 8.44 -1.93 -11.54
N VAL A 76 9.72 -2.28 -11.53
CA VAL A 76 10.76 -1.30 -11.22
C VAL A 76 10.76 -0.12 -12.21
N ARG A 77 10.46 -0.37 -13.48
CA ARG A 77 10.40 0.67 -14.51
C ARG A 77 9.31 1.71 -14.22
N HIS A 78 8.15 1.27 -13.75
CA HIS A 78 7.05 2.19 -13.42
C HIS A 78 7.11 2.70 -11.99
N HIS A 79 7.89 2.06 -11.13
CA HIS A 79 8.05 2.49 -9.76
C HIS A 79 9.17 3.52 -9.62
N GLU A 80 10.36 3.25 -10.19
CA GLU A 80 11.54 4.04 -9.92
C GLU A 80 12.35 4.52 -11.15
N THR A 81 12.52 3.69 -12.17
CA THR A 81 13.56 3.92 -13.16
C THR A 81 13.10 4.50 -14.49
N GLY A 82 11.87 4.27 -14.90
CA GLY A 82 11.40 4.71 -16.20
C GLY A 82 10.89 6.15 -16.21
N PRO A 83 10.67 6.72 -17.38
CA PRO A 83 10.21 8.10 -17.49
C PRO A 83 8.81 8.33 -16.94
N ASP A 84 7.97 7.28 -16.91
CA ASP A 84 6.62 7.34 -16.35
C ASP A 84 6.55 6.78 -14.93
N ALA A 85 7.69 6.55 -14.28
CA ALA A 85 7.71 6.01 -12.94
C ALA A 85 7.12 7.00 -11.93
N VAL A 86 6.40 6.46 -10.96
CA VAL A 86 5.72 7.29 -9.95
C VAL A 86 6.68 8.15 -9.14
N HIS A 87 7.90 7.68 -8.91
CA HIS A 87 8.90 8.46 -8.18
C HIS A 87 9.66 9.45 -9.06
N VAL A 88 9.49 9.39 -10.36
CA VAL A 88 10.15 10.26 -11.32
C VAL A 88 9.20 11.26 -11.94
N ASN A 89 8.00 10.80 -12.30
CA ASN A 89 7.03 11.60 -13.06
C ASN A 89 5.89 12.06 -12.14
N LYS A 90 5.85 13.37 -11.91
CA LYS A 90 4.83 13.98 -11.05
C LYS A 90 3.42 13.76 -11.60
N GLY A 91 3.26 13.81 -12.91
CA GLY A 91 1.95 13.59 -13.55
C GLY A 91 1.41 12.20 -13.30
N THR A 92 2.27 11.19 -13.43
CA THR A 92 1.89 9.80 -13.14
C THR A 92 1.51 9.64 -11.67
N ARG A 93 2.29 10.24 -10.79
CA ARG A 93 2.03 10.20 -9.35
C ARG A 93 0.69 10.86 -9.00
N THR A 94 0.43 12.03 -9.57
CA THR A 94 -0.82 12.75 -9.32
C THR A 94 -2.02 11.97 -9.86
N MET A 95 -1.88 11.37 -11.03
CA MET A 95 -2.94 10.54 -11.61
C MET A 95 -3.33 9.40 -10.68
N LEU A 96 -2.34 8.71 -10.10
CA LEU A 96 -2.62 7.63 -9.15
C LEU A 96 -3.27 8.15 -7.87
N GLN A 97 -2.84 9.31 -7.39
CA GLN A 97 -3.42 9.90 -6.19
C GLN A 97 -4.89 10.27 -6.40
N ILE A 98 -5.21 10.82 -7.56
CA ILE A 98 -6.59 11.14 -7.89
C ILE A 98 -7.44 9.86 -7.99
N TYR A 99 -6.92 8.87 -8.68
CA TYR A 99 -7.60 7.58 -8.81
C TYR A 99 -7.86 6.94 -7.45
N ALA A 100 -6.86 6.95 -6.60
CA ALA A 100 -6.98 6.37 -5.26
C ALA A 100 -8.00 7.11 -4.41
N GLN A 101 -8.01 8.43 -4.47
CA GLN A 101 -8.99 9.23 -3.74
C GLN A 101 -10.41 8.98 -4.27
N GLU A 102 -10.59 8.93 -5.59
CA GLU A 102 -11.89 8.64 -6.18
C GLU A 102 -12.42 7.28 -5.73
N THR A 103 -11.53 6.30 -5.67
CA THR A 103 -11.92 4.95 -5.21
C THR A 103 -12.31 4.95 -3.73
N TYR A 104 -11.55 5.66 -2.90
CA TYR A 104 -11.86 5.83 -1.49
C TYR A 104 -13.22 6.51 -1.29
N GLU A 105 -13.51 7.51 -2.11
CA GLU A 105 -14.75 8.27 -2.01
C GLU A 105 -16.00 7.50 -2.49
N LYS A 106 -15.83 6.30 -3.02
CA LYS A 106 -16.99 5.44 -3.30
C LYS A 106 -17.65 4.94 -2.02
N THR A 107 -16.91 4.88 -0.92
CA THR A 107 -17.41 4.39 0.36
C THR A 107 -17.22 5.39 1.50
N HIS A 108 -16.60 6.54 1.23
CA HIS A 108 -16.32 7.57 2.22
C HIS A 108 -16.59 8.95 1.62
N THR A 109 -16.66 9.96 2.45
CA THR A 109 -16.83 11.34 1.97
C THR A 109 -15.50 11.99 1.72
N ARG A 110 -15.51 13.11 0.98
CA ARG A 110 -14.30 13.91 0.77
C ARG A 110 -13.78 14.49 2.07
N GLU A 111 -14.67 14.92 2.94
CA GLU A 111 -14.28 15.42 4.25
C GLU A 111 -13.55 14.37 5.05
N GLU A 112 -14.01 13.13 5.00
CA GLU A 112 -13.32 12.01 5.66
C GLU A 112 -11.95 11.80 5.08
N PHE A 113 -11.81 11.89 3.75
CA PHE A 113 -10.52 11.76 3.10
C PHE A 113 -9.55 12.86 3.53
N ILE A 114 -10.00 14.12 3.51
CA ILE A 114 -9.18 15.26 3.88
C ILE A 114 -8.75 15.16 5.35
N LYS A 115 -9.68 14.77 6.22
CA LYS A 115 -9.35 14.60 7.63
C LYS A 115 -8.29 13.54 7.85
N ARG A 116 -8.31 12.48 7.04
CA ARG A 116 -7.39 11.36 7.20
C ARG A 116 -6.04 11.60 6.54
N TYR A 117 -6.03 12.16 5.33
CA TYR A 117 -4.81 12.35 4.53
C TYR A 117 -4.30 13.79 4.47
N GLY A 118 -5.02 14.71 5.06
CA GLY A 118 -4.57 16.11 5.20
C GLY A 118 -4.97 17.06 4.09
N ARG A 119 -5.35 16.57 2.92
CA ARG A 119 -5.75 17.43 1.79
C ARG A 119 -6.48 16.61 0.74
N SER A 120 -7.17 17.31 -0.17
CA SER A 120 -7.74 16.68 -1.36
C SER A 120 -6.76 16.77 -2.52
N TYR A 121 -6.68 15.72 -3.31
CA TYR A 121 -5.94 15.69 -4.58
C TYR A 121 -6.87 15.90 -5.78
N ILE A 122 -8.18 15.91 -5.53
CA ILE A 122 -9.20 16.20 -6.54
C ILE A 122 -9.62 17.65 -6.39
N GLN A 123 -9.66 18.34 -7.51
CA GLN A 123 -10.07 19.75 -7.52
C GLN A 123 -11.58 19.90 -7.64
#